data_41a0f83813d32e2e9f884fc1935c64dd
#
_entry.id   41a0f83813d32e2e9f884fc1935c64dd
#
_cell.length_a   1.000
_cell.length_b   1.000
_cell.length_c   1.000
_cell.angle_alpha   90.00
_cell.angle_beta   90.00
_cell.angle_gamma   90.00
#
_symmetry.space_group_name_H-M   'P 1'
#
loop_
_entity.id
_entity.type
_entity.pdbx_description
1 polymer ?
#
loop_
_entity_poly.entity_id
_entity_poly.type
_entity_poly.pdbx_seq_one_letter_code
_entity_poly.pdbx_strand_id
1 'polypeptide(L)'
;MSEGDATSSRGRTVHGEAANAGHRVLAPDDVEVEAYLERALHVDDREGVAESPPEPPAEPQTIIVLDFGGQYAQLIARRVRELNVYSVLLPHDTPWEDIARRRPVGIILSGGPASVYDVDAPQADPRIWEAKVPVLGICYGMQLMAHQLGGRVAPADRREYGPATVHPAADEPLLAGVPSAAPVWMSHGDSILEPPSGFRALASSESTPYAAMANDHGLMGLQFHPEVAHTPHGREILANFALRIAGARADWTPAGFIGATVATIRAEVGEGQVICALSGGVDSAVAATLVHRAVGDQLTCIYVDTGLMRKRESELLRATFEQNLGMQLRMVDAQDRFLHRLVGVADPEDKRRIIGDEFIRVFEEEAARLGPIDFLVQGTLYPDVIESKTIESKAAAKIKTHHNVGGLPADLRFRLIEPLRHLFKDEVRRVGSELGLPEAMIQRQPFPGPGLAIRVIGEVTASRLETLRDADWIVLDEIKAAGLYRELWQSFAILTPIDTVGVMGDGRTYANVVALRAVTSDDGMTADWARLPYDLLARISARIVNEVPGVNRVVYDISSKPPATIEWE
;
A
#
# COMPACT_ATOMS: atom_id res chain seq x y z
N MET A 1 63.31 -6.13 69.95
CA MET A 1 63.33 -4.76 70.49
C MET A 1 62.31 -3.99 69.81
N SER A 2 61.27 -3.85 70.52
CA SER A 2 60.40 -2.70 70.85
C SER A 2 59.59 -2.18 69.63
N GLU A 3 58.33 -2.43 69.67
CA GLU A 3 57.22 -1.80 70.42
C GLU A 3 56.78 -0.47 69.79
N GLY A 4 55.49 -0.35 69.61
CA GLY A 4 54.73 0.85 69.60
C GLY A 4 53.56 0.78 68.61
N ASP A 5 52.52 0.22 68.90
CA ASP A 5 51.20 0.53 69.46
C ASP A 5 50.64 1.89 69.07
N ALA A 6 49.45 1.89 68.57
CA ALA A 6 48.20 2.50 69.00
C ALA A 6 47.25 3.04 67.89
N THR A 7 46.07 2.46 67.94
CA THR A 7 44.72 3.05 67.93
C THR A 7 44.17 3.71 66.65
N SER A 8 43.15 3.02 66.10
CA SER A 8 41.74 3.39 66.03
C SER A 8 41.36 4.64 65.22
N SER A 9 40.68 4.45 64.09
CA SER A 9 39.33 5.00 63.99
C SER A 9 38.61 4.44 62.77
N ARG A 10 37.36 4.10 62.98
CA ARG A 10 36.41 3.59 61.97
C ARG A 10 36.09 4.64 60.90
N GLY A 11 36.24 4.25 59.65
CA GLY A 11 35.68 4.97 58.52
C GLY A 11 34.94 3.99 57.60
N ARG A 12 33.61 3.97 57.66
CA ARG A 12 32.73 3.27 56.71
C ARG A 12 32.98 3.82 55.34
N THR A 13 33.53 3.06 54.42
CA THR A 13 33.48 3.32 52.99
C THR A 13 32.18 2.74 52.46
N VAL A 14 31.26 3.63 52.13
CA VAL A 14 30.06 3.38 51.31
C VAL A 14 30.55 3.16 49.88
N HIS A 15 30.42 1.94 49.36
CA HIS A 15 30.54 1.70 47.94
C HIS A 15 29.34 2.38 47.25
N GLY A 16 29.58 3.51 46.62
CA GLY A 16 28.69 4.10 45.69
C GLY A 16 28.69 3.27 44.39
N GLU A 17 27.61 2.55 44.15
CA GLU A 17 27.28 2.07 42.80
C GLU A 17 27.13 3.29 41.91
N ALA A 18 28.10 3.49 41.02
CA ALA A 18 27.96 4.40 39.89
C ALA A 18 26.92 3.79 38.98
N ALA A 19 25.69 4.27 39.07
CA ALA A 19 24.65 4.03 38.07
C ALA A 19 25.18 4.48 36.71
N ASN A 20 25.45 3.52 35.86
CA ASN A 20 25.77 3.74 34.46
C ASN A 20 24.49 4.23 33.77
N ALA A 21 24.24 5.54 33.86
CA ALA A 21 23.24 6.21 33.06
C ALA A 21 23.72 6.21 31.61
N GLY A 22 23.58 5.07 30.95
CA GLY A 22 23.66 5.00 29.51
C GLY A 22 22.66 5.99 28.94
N HIS A 23 23.12 6.98 28.18
CA HIS A 23 22.28 7.85 27.39
C HIS A 23 21.45 6.95 26.46
N ARG A 24 20.19 6.72 26.81
CA ARG A 24 19.19 6.15 25.92
C ARG A 24 19.00 7.19 24.82
N VAL A 25 19.58 6.94 23.68
CA VAL A 25 19.21 7.65 22.45
C VAL A 25 17.81 7.15 22.11
N LEU A 26 16.80 7.97 22.34
CA LEU A 26 15.43 7.67 21.92
C LEU A 26 15.44 7.54 20.40
N ALA A 27 14.84 6.47 19.87
CA ALA A 27 14.66 6.36 18.43
C ALA A 27 13.73 7.49 17.94
N PRO A 28 13.84 7.96 16.70
CA PRO A 28 12.96 8.99 16.15
C PRO A 28 11.47 8.68 16.32
N ASP A 29 11.09 7.41 16.32
CA ASP A 29 9.72 6.95 16.58
C ASP A 29 9.24 7.20 18.00
N ASP A 30 10.14 7.13 18.99
CA ASP A 30 9.81 7.41 20.39
C ASP A 30 9.47 8.89 20.58
N VAL A 31 10.17 9.78 19.87
CA VAL A 31 9.93 11.24 19.91
C VAL A 31 8.63 11.62 19.21
N GLU A 32 8.30 10.98 18.09
CA GLU A 32 7.02 11.20 17.39
C GLU A 32 5.83 10.67 18.19
N VAL A 33 5.98 9.53 18.87
CA VAL A 33 4.94 8.97 19.75
C VAL A 33 4.77 9.83 20.99
N GLU A 34 5.84 10.34 21.59
CA GLU A 34 5.75 11.28 22.73
C GLU A 34 5.08 12.60 22.32
N ALA A 35 5.46 13.17 21.18
CA ALA A 35 4.84 14.38 20.64
C ALA A 35 3.35 14.19 20.28
N TYR A 36 2.97 12.98 19.87
CA TYR A 36 1.56 12.63 19.64
C TYR A 36 0.80 12.50 20.96
N LEU A 37 1.39 11.85 21.96
CA LEU A 37 0.83 11.72 23.31
C LEU A 37 0.57 13.08 23.93
N GLU A 38 1.51 14.02 23.82
CA GLU A 38 1.33 15.39 24.31
C GLU A 38 0.18 16.11 23.61
N ARG A 39 0.03 15.94 22.30
CA ARG A 39 -1.09 16.54 21.52
C ARG A 39 -2.44 15.88 21.85
N ALA A 40 -2.48 14.57 22.03
CA ALA A 40 -3.70 13.85 22.37
C ALA A 40 -4.22 14.22 23.77
N LEU A 41 -3.34 14.50 24.72
CA LEU A 41 -3.68 14.96 26.07
C LEU A 41 -4.24 16.39 26.09
N HIS A 42 -4.04 17.20 25.04
CA HIS A 42 -4.52 18.58 24.91
C HIS A 42 -5.79 18.73 24.05
N VAL A 43 -6.37 17.65 23.54
CA VAL A 43 -7.59 17.68 22.69
C VAL A 43 -8.90 17.63 23.50
N ASP A 44 -8.83 17.42 24.81
CA ASP A 44 -10.02 17.16 25.65
C ASP A 44 -10.82 18.41 26.08
N ASP A 45 -10.50 19.63 25.59
CA ASP A 45 -11.20 20.87 25.96
C ASP A 45 -12.01 21.50 24.81
N ARG A 46 -12.52 20.74 23.87
CA ARG A 46 -13.55 21.23 22.95
C ARG A 46 -14.90 20.66 23.33
N GLU A 47 -15.60 21.46 24.15
CA GLU A 47 -17.04 21.27 24.43
C GLU A 47 -17.81 21.08 23.13
N GLY A 48 -18.57 19.96 23.10
CA GLY A 48 -19.36 19.57 21.95
C GLY A 48 -20.47 20.59 21.66
N VAL A 49 -20.32 21.26 20.53
CA VAL A 49 -21.47 21.78 19.82
C VAL A 49 -22.17 20.57 19.22
N ALA A 50 -23.39 20.29 19.67
CA ALA A 50 -24.23 19.28 19.07
C ALA A 50 -24.57 19.71 17.64
N GLU A 51 -23.74 19.27 16.69
CA GLU A 51 -24.07 19.37 15.27
C GLU A 51 -25.23 18.40 14.98
N SER A 52 -26.27 18.93 14.35
CA SER A 52 -27.33 18.11 13.75
C SER A 52 -26.71 17.00 12.93
N PRO A 53 -27.25 15.76 12.94
CA PRO A 53 -26.68 14.68 12.15
C PRO A 53 -26.55 15.16 10.68
N PRO A 54 -25.36 15.04 10.07
CA PRO A 54 -25.16 15.46 8.69
C PRO A 54 -26.15 14.68 7.82
N GLU A 55 -26.78 15.39 6.86
CA GLU A 55 -27.54 14.71 5.81
C GLU A 55 -26.67 13.62 5.20
N PRO A 56 -27.23 12.43 4.88
CA PRO A 56 -26.45 11.37 4.26
C PRO A 56 -25.75 11.95 3.04
N PRO A 57 -24.41 11.77 2.91
CA PRO A 57 -23.66 12.37 1.82
C PRO A 57 -24.28 11.92 0.50
N ALA A 58 -24.55 12.86 -0.40
CA ALA A 58 -25.00 12.56 -1.75
C ALA A 58 -24.02 11.55 -2.37
N GLU A 59 -24.55 10.52 -3.04
CA GLU A 59 -23.72 9.54 -3.75
C GLU A 59 -22.66 10.28 -4.60
N PRO A 60 -21.36 9.94 -4.49
CA PRO A 60 -20.33 10.68 -5.20
C PRO A 60 -20.55 10.56 -6.71
N GLN A 61 -20.35 11.65 -7.42
CA GLN A 61 -20.35 11.63 -8.88
C GLN A 61 -19.21 10.74 -9.36
N THR A 62 -19.52 9.79 -10.24
CA THR A 62 -18.60 8.70 -10.58
C THR A 62 -18.10 8.85 -12.02
N ILE A 63 -16.77 8.74 -12.22
CA ILE A 63 -16.16 8.42 -13.50
C ILE A 63 -15.91 6.92 -13.56
N ILE A 64 -16.42 6.27 -14.60
CA ILE A 64 -16.17 4.85 -14.85
C ILE A 64 -14.94 4.71 -15.73
N VAL A 65 -14.04 3.81 -15.33
CA VAL A 65 -12.89 3.38 -16.13
C VAL A 65 -13.16 1.95 -16.60
N LEU A 66 -13.19 1.71 -17.89
CA LEU A 66 -13.31 0.36 -18.47
C LEU A 66 -11.91 -0.21 -18.71
N ASP A 67 -11.66 -1.42 -18.18
CA ASP A 67 -10.36 -2.08 -18.24
C ASP A 67 -10.28 -3.03 -19.43
N PHE A 68 -9.41 -2.72 -20.38
CA PHE A 68 -9.12 -3.52 -21.56
C PHE A 68 -7.88 -4.42 -21.40
N GLY A 69 -7.46 -4.71 -20.15
CA GLY A 69 -6.34 -5.58 -19.85
C GLY A 69 -4.96 -4.91 -19.95
N GLY A 70 -4.93 -3.59 -20.04
CA GLY A 70 -3.69 -2.81 -20.01
C GLY A 70 -3.12 -2.68 -18.60
N GLN A 71 -1.80 -2.55 -18.49
CA GLN A 71 -1.10 -2.39 -17.20
C GLN A 71 -1.53 -1.13 -16.42
N TYR A 72 -2.10 -0.13 -17.10
CA TYR A 72 -2.33 1.20 -16.56
C TYR A 72 -3.80 1.51 -16.23
N ALA A 73 -4.73 0.55 -16.37
CA ALA A 73 -6.15 0.80 -16.10
C ALA A 73 -6.38 1.23 -14.64
N GLN A 74 -5.75 0.56 -13.69
CA GLN A 74 -5.78 0.95 -12.27
C GLN A 74 -5.15 2.33 -12.02
N LEU A 75 -4.07 2.64 -12.75
CA LEU A 75 -3.39 3.92 -12.64
C LEU A 75 -4.28 5.07 -13.15
N ILE A 76 -5.04 4.87 -14.23
CA ILE A 76 -6.04 5.85 -14.71
C ILE A 76 -7.06 6.16 -13.61
N ALA A 77 -7.65 5.11 -13.00
CA ALA A 77 -8.61 5.27 -11.91
C ALA A 77 -8.01 6.03 -10.72
N ARG A 78 -6.78 5.70 -10.34
CA ARG A 78 -6.03 6.38 -9.27
C ARG A 78 -5.76 7.85 -9.60
N ARG A 79 -5.33 8.17 -10.84
CA ARG A 79 -5.09 9.58 -11.25
C ARG A 79 -6.37 10.43 -11.21
N VAL A 80 -7.51 9.85 -11.55
CA VAL A 80 -8.82 10.51 -11.38
C VAL A 80 -9.12 10.77 -9.90
N ARG A 81 -8.84 9.80 -9.01
CA ARG A 81 -8.99 9.93 -7.55
C ARG A 81 -8.07 11.00 -6.94
N GLU A 82 -6.87 11.17 -7.48
CA GLU A 82 -5.93 12.23 -7.09
C GLU A 82 -6.47 13.65 -7.40
N LEU A 83 -7.49 13.76 -8.26
CA LEU A 83 -8.25 14.98 -8.52
C LEU A 83 -9.44 15.18 -7.55
N ASN A 84 -9.55 14.35 -6.52
CA ASN A 84 -10.69 14.24 -5.62
C ASN A 84 -12.02 13.89 -6.31
N VAL A 85 -11.96 13.18 -7.43
CA VAL A 85 -13.12 12.67 -8.17
C VAL A 85 -13.23 11.16 -7.96
N TYR A 86 -14.42 10.68 -7.57
CA TYR A 86 -14.62 9.25 -7.39
C TYR A 86 -14.58 8.51 -8.73
N SER A 87 -13.83 7.42 -8.80
CA SER A 87 -13.73 6.56 -9.99
C SER A 87 -13.93 5.09 -9.65
N VAL A 88 -14.47 4.33 -10.58
CA VAL A 88 -14.68 2.88 -10.45
C VAL A 88 -14.10 2.20 -11.69
N LEU A 89 -13.29 1.16 -11.47
CA LEU A 89 -12.79 0.29 -12.53
C LEU A 89 -13.77 -0.85 -12.75
N LEU A 90 -14.16 -1.06 -14.01
CA LEU A 90 -15.04 -2.15 -14.43
C LEU A 90 -14.40 -2.91 -15.61
N PRO A 91 -14.68 -4.22 -15.77
CA PRO A 91 -14.29 -4.96 -16.96
C PRO A 91 -14.83 -4.31 -18.25
N HIS A 92 -14.08 -4.44 -19.34
CA HIS A 92 -14.43 -3.87 -20.65
C HIS A 92 -15.80 -4.33 -21.18
N ASP A 93 -16.18 -5.57 -20.87
CA ASP A 93 -17.41 -6.24 -21.30
C ASP A 93 -18.62 -5.99 -20.38
N THR A 94 -18.48 -5.05 -19.42
CA THR A 94 -19.59 -4.69 -18.52
C THR A 94 -20.78 -4.18 -19.34
N PRO A 95 -21.99 -4.79 -19.17
CA PRO A 95 -23.18 -4.37 -19.88
C PRO A 95 -23.55 -2.91 -19.59
N TRP A 96 -24.08 -2.23 -20.60
CA TRP A 96 -24.49 -0.83 -20.48
C TRP A 96 -25.46 -0.58 -19.31
N GLU A 97 -26.38 -1.52 -19.04
CA GLU A 97 -27.32 -1.42 -17.93
C GLU A 97 -26.62 -1.28 -16.57
N ASP A 98 -25.51 -1.98 -16.39
CA ASP A 98 -24.72 -1.94 -15.15
C ASP A 98 -23.89 -0.67 -15.04
N ILE A 99 -23.42 -0.17 -16.18
CA ILE A 99 -22.76 1.14 -16.28
C ILE A 99 -23.76 2.25 -15.99
N ALA A 100 -24.91 2.26 -16.66
CA ALA A 100 -25.93 3.30 -16.54
C ALA A 100 -26.54 3.37 -15.13
N ARG A 101 -26.70 2.21 -14.44
CA ARG A 101 -27.20 2.16 -13.06
C ARG A 101 -26.32 2.96 -12.10
N ARG A 102 -25.03 3.11 -12.40
CA ARG A 102 -24.07 3.90 -11.61
C ARG A 102 -24.13 5.39 -11.90
N ARG A 103 -24.96 5.82 -12.85
CA ARG A 103 -25.15 7.23 -13.24
C ARG A 103 -23.83 7.96 -13.45
N PRO A 104 -22.90 7.46 -14.28
CA PRO A 104 -21.60 8.09 -14.46
C PRO A 104 -21.73 9.50 -15.03
N VAL A 105 -20.82 10.39 -14.64
CA VAL A 105 -20.69 11.72 -15.25
C VAL A 105 -19.68 11.71 -16.39
N GLY A 106 -18.85 10.69 -16.50
CA GLY A 106 -17.89 10.46 -17.59
C GLY A 106 -17.43 9.01 -17.63
N ILE A 107 -16.95 8.57 -18.78
CA ILE A 107 -16.41 7.21 -19.01
C ILE A 107 -15.02 7.33 -19.61
N ILE A 108 -14.06 6.54 -19.10
CA ILE A 108 -12.71 6.41 -19.66
C ILE A 108 -12.51 4.97 -20.12
N LEU A 109 -12.05 4.75 -21.34
CA LEU A 109 -11.62 3.45 -21.84
C LEU A 109 -10.10 3.39 -21.74
N SER A 110 -9.57 2.38 -21.05
CA SER A 110 -8.13 2.23 -20.86
C SER A 110 -7.40 1.79 -22.12
N GLY A 111 -6.07 1.81 -22.08
CA GLY A 111 -5.22 1.08 -23.00
C GLY A 111 -5.38 -0.44 -22.86
N GLY A 112 -4.91 -1.18 -23.85
CA GLY A 112 -4.90 -2.64 -23.87
C GLY A 112 -3.81 -3.20 -24.78
N PRO A 113 -3.42 -4.48 -24.63
CA PRO A 113 -2.34 -5.11 -25.40
C PRO A 113 -2.78 -5.61 -26.79
N ALA A 114 -4.10 -5.69 -27.06
CA ALA A 114 -4.66 -6.26 -28.28
C ALA A 114 -4.74 -5.24 -29.42
N SER A 115 -4.89 -5.73 -30.64
CA SER A 115 -5.29 -4.92 -31.80
C SER A 115 -6.80 -5.00 -32.00
N VAL A 116 -7.45 -3.87 -32.31
CA VAL A 116 -8.93 -3.80 -32.41
C VAL A 116 -9.54 -4.68 -33.51
N TYR A 117 -8.74 -5.16 -34.44
CA TYR A 117 -9.12 -6.06 -35.51
C TYR A 117 -8.76 -7.55 -35.24
N ASP A 118 -8.21 -7.87 -34.09
CA ASP A 118 -8.00 -9.25 -33.67
C ASP A 118 -9.35 -9.94 -33.44
N VAL A 119 -9.43 -11.25 -33.70
CA VAL A 119 -10.69 -12.02 -33.60
C VAL A 119 -11.30 -11.96 -32.20
N ASP A 120 -10.47 -12.01 -31.16
CA ASP A 120 -10.87 -12.01 -29.75
C ASP A 120 -10.53 -10.65 -29.07
N ALA A 121 -10.45 -9.56 -29.84
CA ALA A 121 -10.14 -8.25 -29.29
C ALA A 121 -11.18 -7.83 -28.25
N PRO A 122 -10.77 -7.31 -27.08
CA PRO A 122 -11.69 -6.82 -26.06
C PRO A 122 -12.62 -5.73 -26.61
N GLN A 123 -13.92 -5.91 -26.44
CA GLN A 123 -14.95 -4.99 -26.92
C GLN A 123 -15.66 -4.32 -25.76
N ALA A 124 -16.12 -3.08 -25.97
CA ALA A 124 -17.08 -2.44 -25.07
C ALA A 124 -18.50 -2.57 -25.62
N ASP A 125 -19.49 -2.45 -24.74
CA ASP A 125 -20.89 -2.36 -25.17
C ASP A 125 -21.07 -1.12 -26.06
N PRO A 126 -21.50 -1.26 -27.34
CA PRO A 126 -21.57 -0.13 -28.28
C PRO A 126 -22.49 1.01 -27.83
N ARG A 127 -23.42 0.73 -26.91
CA ARG A 127 -24.35 1.72 -26.36
C ARG A 127 -23.64 2.83 -25.55
N ILE A 128 -22.38 2.62 -25.15
CA ILE A 128 -21.57 3.68 -24.52
C ILE A 128 -21.37 4.89 -25.44
N TRP A 129 -21.35 4.71 -26.75
CA TRP A 129 -21.17 5.80 -27.72
C TRP A 129 -22.42 6.67 -27.85
N GLU A 130 -23.58 6.14 -27.49
CA GLU A 130 -24.87 6.85 -27.45
C GLU A 130 -25.13 7.46 -26.06
N ALA A 131 -24.26 7.19 -25.08
CA ALA A 131 -24.34 7.74 -23.74
C ALA A 131 -24.29 9.27 -23.80
N LYS A 132 -25.16 9.93 -23.04
CA LYS A 132 -25.18 11.41 -22.94
C LYS A 132 -24.15 11.92 -21.93
N VAL A 133 -23.01 11.24 -21.82
CA VAL A 133 -21.88 11.61 -20.94
C VAL A 133 -20.59 11.60 -21.74
N PRO A 134 -19.63 12.46 -21.42
CA PRO A 134 -18.33 12.47 -22.09
C PRO A 134 -17.60 11.13 -21.98
N VAL A 135 -16.96 10.72 -23.08
CA VAL A 135 -16.16 9.49 -23.16
C VAL A 135 -14.76 9.81 -23.63
N LEU A 136 -13.76 9.33 -22.90
CA LEU A 136 -12.33 9.45 -23.24
C LEU A 136 -11.74 8.07 -23.51
N GLY A 137 -11.30 7.80 -24.74
CA GLY A 137 -10.51 6.62 -25.07
C GLY A 137 -9.01 6.90 -24.95
N ILE A 138 -8.26 6.04 -24.27
CA ILE A 138 -6.80 6.13 -24.12
C ILE A 138 -6.16 4.96 -24.87
N CYS A 139 -5.25 5.24 -25.81
CA CYS A 139 -4.50 4.27 -26.60
C CYS A 139 -5.45 3.25 -27.26
N TYR A 140 -5.53 2.00 -26.79
CA TYR A 140 -6.49 1.01 -27.29
C TYR A 140 -7.94 1.53 -27.24
N GLY A 141 -8.34 2.19 -26.16
CA GLY A 141 -9.69 2.76 -26.03
C GLY A 141 -10.02 3.80 -27.11
N MET A 142 -9.06 4.61 -27.55
CA MET A 142 -9.21 5.52 -28.68
C MET A 142 -9.34 4.76 -30.01
N GLN A 143 -8.53 3.71 -30.21
CA GLN A 143 -8.57 2.87 -31.40
C GLN A 143 -9.89 2.11 -31.50
N LEU A 144 -10.38 1.56 -30.38
CA LEU A 144 -11.69 0.90 -30.30
C LEU A 144 -12.84 1.85 -30.64
N MET A 145 -12.80 3.07 -30.10
CA MET A 145 -13.77 4.12 -30.44
C MET A 145 -13.77 4.37 -31.96
N ALA A 146 -12.58 4.55 -32.55
CA ALA A 146 -12.47 4.76 -34.01
C ALA A 146 -13.03 3.57 -34.80
N HIS A 147 -12.67 2.34 -34.41
CA HIS A 147 -13.09 1.11 -35.07
C HIS A 147 -14.62 0.90 -35.00
N GLN A 148 -15.22 1.02 -33.82
CA GLN A 148 -16.66 0.78 -33.64
C GLN A 148 -17.54 1.87 -34.26
N LEU A 149 -17.00 3.09 -34.46
CA LEU A 149 -17.72 4.21 -35.10
C LEU A 149 -17.43 4.33 -36.58
N GLY A 150 -16.77 3.35 -37.22
CA GLY A 150 -16.58 3.26 -38.64
C GLY A 150 -15.36 4.00 -39.19
N GLY A 151 -14.41 4.37 -38.33
CA GLY A 151 -13.08 4.80 -38.73
C GLY A 151 -12.19 3.62 -39.13
N ARG A 152 -10.97 3.89 -39.59
CA ARG A 152 -10.01 2.86 -40.00
C ARG A 152 -8.75 2.88 -39.11
N VAL A 153 -8.53 1.76 -38.44
CA VAL A 153 -7.32 1.47 -37.64
C VAL A 153 -6.51 0.40 -38.35
N ALA A 154 -5.21 0.55 -38.40
CA ALA A 154 -4.30 -0.43 -39.01
C ALA A 154 -2.92 -0.39 -38.34
N PRO A 155 -2.09 -1.42 -38.56
CA PRO A 155 -0.70 -1.38 -38.12
C PRO A 155 0.00 -0.13 -38.64
N ALA A 156 0.70 0.56 -37.73
CA ALA A 156 1.48 1.74 -38.09
C ALA A 156 2.72 1.34 -38.89
N ASP A 157 3.10 2.12 -39.89
CA ASP A 157 4.36 1.95 -40.62
C ASP A 157 5.56 2.03 -39.66
N ARG A 158 5.45 2.86 -38.63
CA ARG A 158 6.42 3.03 -37.56
C ARG A 158 5.72 2.92 -36.22
N ARG A 159 6.07 1.90 -35.45
CA ARG A 159 5.59 1.71 -34.06
C ARG A 159 6.14 2.80 -33.15
N GLU A 160 5.35 3.27 -32.20
CA GLU A 160 5.76 4.25 -31.20
C GLU A 160 5.74 3.63 -29.81
N TYR A 161 6.93 3.40 -29.24
CA TYR A 161 7.12 2.95 -27.85
C TYR A 161 8.11 3.88 -27.19
N GLY A 162 7.71 4.49 -26.06
CA GLY A 162 8.55 5.40 -25.29
C GLY A 162 8.22 6.88 -25.46
N PRO A 163 9.19 7.79 -25.22
CA PRO A 163 8.97 9.22 -25.27
C PRO A 163 8.71 9.71 -26.70
N ALA A 164 7.67 10.53 -26.85
CA ALA A 164 7.34 11.22 -28.09
C ALA A 164 6.95 12.68 -27.78
N THR A 165 6.85 13.52 -28.81
CA THR A 165 6.36 14.89 -28.70
C THR A 165 5.05 15.03 -29.44
N VAL A 166 4.03 15.58 -28.75
CA VAL A 166 2.75 15.94 -29.39
C VAL A 166 2.63 17.43 -29.56
N HIS A 167 1.92 17.80 -30.61
CA HIS A 167 1.63 19.19 -30.99
C HIS A 167 0.11 19.42 -30.92
N PRO A 168 -0.39 19.97 -29.75
CA PRO A 168 -1.80 20.33 -29.62
C PRO A 168 -2.23 21.38 -30.65
N ALA A 169 -3.45 21.25 -31.19
CA ALA A 169 -4.11 22.32 -31.89
C ALA A 169 -4.51 23.44 -30.90
N ALA A 170 -4.67 24.66 -31.41
CA ALA A 170 -5.04 25.78 -30.57
C ALA A 170 -6.45 25.63 -30.00
N ASP A 171 -6.67 26.13 -28.77
CA ASP A 171 -7.96 26.27 -28.10
C ASP A 171 -8.78 24.99 -27.87
N GLU A 172 -8.10 23.85 -27.70
CA GLU A 172 -8.76 22.58 -27.43
C GLU A 172 -9.00 22.36 -25.91
N PRO A 173 -10.25 22.22 -25.44
CA PRO A 173 -10.57 22.12 -24.02
C PRO A 173 -9.88 20.96 -23.30
N LEU A 174 -9.75 19.79 -23.95
CA LEU A 174 -9.08 18.62 -23.38
C LEU A 174 -7.59 18.87 -23.15
N LEU A 175 -6.94 19.63 -24.02
CA LEU A 175 -5.51 19.92 -23.99
C LEU A 175 -5.20 21.33 -23.47
N ALA A 176 -6.16 21.98 -22.83
CA ALA A 176 -5.96 23.31 -22.26
C ALA A 176 -4.84 23.30 -21.20
N GLY A 177 -3.87 24.21 -21.33
CA GLY A 177 -2.68 24.30 -20.47
C GLY A 177 -1.50 23.42 -20.91
N VAL A 178 -1.68 22.57 -21.91
CA VAL A 178 -0.59 21.76 -22.48
C VAL A 178 0.22 22.62 -23.46
N PRO A 179 1.57 22.65 -23.38
CA PRO A 179 2.43 23.39 -24.32
C PRO A 179 2.24 22.95 -25.77
N SER A 180 2.55 23.86 -26.73
CA SER A 180 2.47 23.59 -28.16
C SER A 180 3.40 22.48 -28.65
N ALA A 181 4.37 22.08 -27.87
CA ALA A 181 5.21 20.89 -28.04
C ALA A 181 5.38 20.25 -26.65
N ALA A 182 4.66 19.16 -26.40
CA ALA A 182 4.62 18.52 -25.10
C ALA A 182 5.17 17.09 -25.16
N PRO A 183 6.07 16.70 -24.23
CA PRO A 183 6.52 15.31 -24.11
C PRO A 183 5.39 14.44 -23.57
N VAL A 184 5.22 13.28 -24.21
CA VAL A 184 4.23 12.26 -23.84
C VAL A 184 4.85 10.87 -23.94
N TRP A 185 4.16 9.89 -23.35
CA TRP A 185 4.52 8.48 -23.46
C TRP A 185 3.59 7.75 -24.43
N MET A 186 4.18 7.19 -25.48
CA MET A 186 3.47 6.36 -26.45
C MET A 186 3.75 4.88 -26.18
N SER A 187 2.75 4.03 -26.47
CA SER A 187 2.89 2.57 -26.34
C SER A 187 1.91 1.88 -27.30
N HIS A 188 2.13 2.04 -28.62
CA HIS A 188 1.23 1.48 -29.62
C HIS A 188 1.94 0.99 -30.87
N GLY A 189 1.38 -0.08 -31.46
CA GLY A 189 1.77 -0.63 -32.75
C GLY A 189 0.81 -0.27 -33.89
N ASP A 190 -0.41 0.15 -33.55
CA ASP A 190 -1.48 0.48 -34.46
C ASP A 190 -1.77 1.97 -34.45
N SER A 191 -2.27 2.51 -35.58
CA SER A 191 -2.61 3.92 -35.71
C SER A 191 -3.96 4.10 -36.39
N ILE A 192 -4.63 5.21 -36.07
CA ILE A 192 -5.84 5.64 -36.77
C ILE A 192 -5.42 6.28 -38.09
N LEU A 193 -5.79 5.65 -39.20
CA LEU A 193 -5.55 6.15 -40.53
C LEU A 193 -6.65 7.10 -40.98
N GLU A 194 -7.90 6.78 -40.64
CA GLU A 194 -9.09 7.58 -40.95
C GLU A 194 -9.96 7.65 -39.69
N PRO A 195 -10.19 8.84 -39.12
CA PRO A 195 -11.06 8.98 -37.96
C PRO A 195 -12.52 8.76 -38.38
N PRO A 196 -13.41 8.43 -37.41
CA PRO A 196 -14.84 8.35 -37.72
C PRO A 196 -15.40 9.70 -38.22
N SER A 197 -16.51 9.64 -38.95
CA SER A 197 -17.18 10.85 -39.41
C SER A 197 -17.52 11.81 -38.26
N GLY A 198 -17.23 13.08 -38.41
CA GLY A 198 -17.48 14.11 -37.41
C GLY A 198 -16.37 14.28 -36.38
N PHE A 199 -15.31 13.47 -36.44
CA PHE A 199 -14.12 13.67 -35.58
C PHE A 199 -13.10 14.60 -36.23
N ARG A 200 -12.42 15.39 -35.42
CA ARG A 200 -11.29 16.24 -35.78
C ARG A 200 -10.04 15.92 -34.95
N ALA A 201 -8.88 16.20 -35.50
CA ALA A 201 -7.63 16.09 -34.78
C ALA A 201 -7.53 17.20 -33.72
N LEU A 202 -7.14 16.85 -32.51
CA LEU A 202 -6.81 17.77 -31.43
C LEU A 202 -5.30 17.93 -31.24
N ALA A 203 -4.52 16.91 -31.58
CA ALA A 203 -3.06 16.93 -31.57
C ALA A 203 -2.50 15.97 -32.60
N SER A 204 -1.28 16.25 -33.05
CA SER A 204 -0.48 15.37 -33.92
C SER A 204 0.86 15.02 -33.26
N SER A 205 1.51 13.94 -33.72
CA SER A 205 2.92 13.63 -33.46
C SER A 205 3.69 13.53 -34.78
N GLU A 206 4.98 13.20 -34.73
CA GLU A 206 5.77 12.98 -35.96
C GLU A 206 5.25 11.80 -36.79
N SER A 207 4.62 10.79 -36.17
CA SER A 207 4.21 9.55 -36.81
C SER A 207 2.69 9.48 -37.06
N THR A 208 1.88 10.26 -36.36
CA THR A 208 0.42 10.24 -36.55
C THR A 208 -0.19 11.64 -36.56
N PRO A 209 -1.10 11.92 -37.49
CA PRO A 209 -1.89 13.16 -37.49
C PRO A 209 -2.97 13.16 -36.37
N TYR A 210 -3.26 12.01 -35.78
CA TYR A 210 -4.30 11.82 -34.77
C TYR A 210 -3.71 11.33 -33.44
N ALA A 211 -2.74 12.05 -32.87
CA ALA A 211 -2.27 11.80 -31.51
C ALA A 211 -3.36 12.08 -30.44
N ALA A 212 -4.32 12.96 -30.78
CA ALA A 212 -5.58 13.15 -30.08
C ALA A 212 -6.69 13.54 -31.06
N MET A 213 -7.94 13.13 -30.78
CA MET A 213 -9.10 13.46 -31.58
C MET A 213 -10.34 13.69 -30.73
N ALA A 214 -11.33 14.40 -31.25
CA ALA A 214 -12.65 14.54 -30.64
C ALA A 214 -13.73 14.83 -31.68
N ASN A 215 -14.99 14.63 -31.21
CA ASN A 215 -16.18 15.11 -31.94
C ASN A 215 -16.97 16.12 -31.07
N ASP A 216 -18.04 16.67 -31.62
CA ASP A 216 -18.89 17.65 -30.92
C ASP A 216 -19.92 17.00 -29.98
N HIS A 217 -19.93 15.66 -29.85
CA HIS A 217 -20.84 14.89 -29.02
C HIS A 217 -20.18 14.41 -27.70
N GLY A 218 -18.97 14.90 -27.38
CA GLY A 218 -18.27 14.56 -26.17
C GLY A 218 -17.46 13.26 -26.21
N LEU A 219 -17.23 12.71 -27.41
CA LEU A 219 -16.33 11.58 -27.60
C LEU A 219 -14.92 12.08 -27.92
N MET A 220 -13.92 11.64 -27.14
CA MET A 220 -12.53 12.08 -27.23
C MET A 220 -11.59 10.91 -27.14
N GLY A 221 -10.43 11.01 -27.78
CA GLY A 221 -9.39 9.99 -27.74
C GLY A 221 -8.00 10.57 -27.65
N LEU A 222 -7.12 9.86 -26.94
CA LEU A 222 -5.69 10.10 -26.81
C LEU A 222 -4.93 8.84 -27.22
N GLN A 223 -3.98 8.94 -28.13
CA GLN A 223 -3.14 7.81 -28.51
C GLN A 223 -2.04 7.54 -27.48
N PHE A 224 -1.65 8.55 -26.71
CA PHE A 224 -0.66 8.50 -25.66
C PHE A 224 -1.29 8.28 -24.28
N HIS A 225 -0.45 7.98 -23.29
CA HIS A 225 -0.84 7.66 -21.92
C HIS A 225 -0.70 8.89 -21.00
N PRO A 226 -1.79 9.60 -20.65
CA PRO A 226 -1.74 10.73 -19.73
C PRO A 226 -1.54 10.32 -18.26
N GLU A 227 -1.80 9.06 -17.93
CA GLU A 227 -1.75 8.54 -16.56
C GLU A 227 -0.35 8.29 -16.05
N VAL A 228 0.65 8.09 -16.94
CA VAL A 228 2.01 7.73 -16.55
C VAL A 228 2.88 8.94 -16.23
N ALA A 229 3.89 8.76 -15.35
CA ALA A 229 4.79 9.83 -14.93
C ALA A 229 5.59 10.47 -16.10
N HIS A 230 5.81 9.72 -17.18
CA HIS A 230 6.53 10.18 -18.36
C HIS A 230 5.71 11.13 -19.27
N THR A 231 4.46 11.41 -18.93
CA THR A 231 3.62 12.45 -19.54
C THR A 231 3.43 13.58 -18.51
N PRO A 232 4.33 14.60 -18.48
CA PRO A 232 4.32 15.61 -17.42
C PRO A 232 3.01 16.38 -17.27
N HIS A 233 2.30 16.64 -18.37
CA HIS A 233 1.00 17.33 -18.41
C HIS A 233 -0.19 16.38 -18.34
N GLY A 234 0.02 15.09 -18.04
CA GLY A 234 -1.04 14.08 -18.00
C GLY A 234 -2.11 14.37 -16.95
N ARG A 235 -1.69 14.89 -15.77
CA ARG A 235 -2.62 15.29 -14.71
C ARG A 235 -3.54 16.43 -15.16
N GLU A 236 -3.03 17.40 -15.91
CA GLU A 236 -3.81 18.51 -16.44
C GLU A 236 -4.84 18.04 -17.47
N ILE A 237 -4.46 17.11 -18.37
CA ILE A 237 -5.34 16.51 -19.36
C ILE A 237 -6.49 15.75 -18.69
N LEU A 238 -6.18 14.90 -17.70
CA LEU A 238 -7.19 14.17 -16.94
C LEU A 238 -8.09 15.10 -16.12
N ALA A 239 -7.54 16.19 -15.56
CA ALA A 239 -8.32 17.22 -14.88
C ALA A 239 -9.26 17.97 -15.83
N ASN A 240 -8.80 18.30 -17.03
CA ASN A 240 -9.64 18.91 -18.07
C ASN A 240 -10.80 18.00 -18.44
N PHE A 241 -10.54 16.69 -18.64
CA PHE A 241 -11.62 15.74 -18.89
C PHE A 241 -12.57 15.62 -17.70
N ALA A 242 -12.05 15.29 -16.51
CA ALA A 242 -12.87 14.96 -15.36
C ALA A 242 -13.66 16.16 -14.81
N LEU A 243 -12.98 17.31 -14.61
CA LEU A 243 -13.57 18.45 -13.91
C LEU A 243 -14.27 19.44 -14.85
N ARG A 244 -13.70 19.69 -16.02
CA ARG A 244 -14.23 20.71 -16.93
C ARG A 244 -15.20 20.15 -17.97
N ILE A 245 -14.87 19.00 -18.57
CA ILE A 245 -15.68 18.42 -19.66
C ILE A 245 -16.77 17.54 -19.09
N ALA A 246 -16.45 16.61 -18.20
CA ALA A 246 -17.42 15.75 -17.53
C ALA A 246 -18.15 16.45 -16.38
N GLY A 247 -17.63 17.60 -15.89
CA GLY A 247 -18.26 18.39 -14.85
C GLY A 247 -18.34 17.68 -13.48
N ALA A 248 -17.43 16.71 -13.25
CA ALA A 248 -17.39 16.00 -11.96
C ALA A 248 -17.02 16.95 -10.82
N ARG A 249 -17.65 16.75 -9.65
CA ARG A 249 -17.29 17.47 -8.43
C ARG A 249 -16.07 16.85 -7.80
N ALA A 250 -15.14 17.69 -7.32
CA ALA A 250 -13.97 17.29 -6.55
C ALA A 250 -14.32 17.12 -5.05
N ASP A 251 -15.31 16.26 -4.75
CA ASP A 251 -15.86 16.04 -3.41
C ASP A 251 -15.44 14.70 -2.78
N TRP A 252 -14.68 13.88 -3.49
CA TRP A 252 -14.07 12.67 -2.95
C TRP A 252 -12.88 13.02 -2.07
N THR A 253 -13.15 13.34 -0.80
CA THR A 253 -12.15 13.75 0.20
C THR A 253 -12.06 12.74 1.34
N PRO A 254 -10.93 12.63 2.06
CA PRO A 254 -10.80 11.78 3.23
C PRO A 254 -11.90 12.05 4.29
N ALA A 255 -12.16 13.31 4.60
CA ALA A 255 -13.19 13.67 5.58
C ALA A 255 -14.60 13.25 5.14
N GLY A 256 -14.96 13.49 3.87
CA GLY A 256 -16.25 13.05 3.30
C GLY A 256 -16.38 11.54 3.32
N PHE A 257 -15.33 10.81 2.94
CA PHE A 257 -15.27 9.35 3.00
C PHE A 257 -15.46 8.83 4.43
N ILE A 258 -14.73 9.39 5.42
CA ILE A 258 -14.85 8.99 6.83
C ILE A 258 -16.29 9.16 7.30
N GLY A 259 -16.91 10.31 7.06
CA GLY A 259 -18.29 10.57 7.48
C GLY A 259 -19.28 9.58 6.90
N ALA A 260 -19.21 9.32 5.58
CA ALA A 260 -20.07 8.35 4.88
C ALA A 260 -19.86 6.93 5.39
N THR A 261 -18.61 6.49 5.52
CA THR A 261 -18.25 5.14 5.96
C THR A 261 -18.69 4.89 7.40
N VAL A 262 -18.46 5.83 8.30
CA VAL A 262 -18.89 5.75 9.70
C VAL A 262 -20.43 5.62 9.80
N ALA A 263 -21.18 6.40 9.02
CA ALA A 263 -22.64 6.31 8.99
C ALA A 263 -23.12 4.93 8.48
N THR A 264 -22.51 4.43 7.42
CA THR A 264 -22.81 3.10 6.86
C THR A 264 -22.54 1.98 7.85
N ILE A 265 -21.34 1.98 8.47
CA ILE A 265 -20.97 0.96 9.46
C ILE A 265 -21.93 0.98 10.65
N ARG A 266 -22.27 2.16 11.18
CA ARG A 266 -23.21 2.30 12.29
C ARG A 266 -24.57 1.74 11.97
N ALA A 267 -25.10 2.01 10.77
CA ALA A 267 -26.38 1.48 10.32
C ALA A 267 -26.35 -0.04 10.11
N GLU A 268 -25.24 -0.59 9.65
CA GLU A 268 -25.08 -2.03 9.39
C GLU A 268 -24.90 -2.83 10.68
N VAL A 269 -24.09 -2.33 11.62
CA VAL A 269 -23.76 -3.03 12.87
C VAL A 269 -24.93 -3.00 13.86
N GLY A 270 -25.62 -1.85 14.00
CA GLY A 270 -26.67 -1.69 15.00
C GLY A 270 -26.15 -2.00 16.40
N GLU A 271 -26.75 -2.98 17.07
CA GLU A 271 -26.36 -3.44 18.42
C GLU A 271 -25.36 -4.63 18.40
N GLY A 272 -24.87 -5.03 17.22
CA GLY A 272 -24.01 -6.21 17.06
C GLY A 272 -22.60 -6.03 17.61
N GLN A 273 -21.92 -7.15 17.92
CA GLN A 273 -20.54 -7.17 18.38
C GLN A 273 -19.58 -7.37 17.21
N VAL A 274 -18.50 -6.60 17.23
CA VAL A 274 -17.52 -6.52 16.12
C VAL A 274 -16.15 -6.91 16.63
N ILE A 275 -15.43 -7.73 15.86
CA ILE A 275 -14.01 -8.00 16.10
C ILE A 275 -13.15 -7.52 14.94
N CYS A 276 -11.92 -7.15 15.24
CA CYS A 276 -10.89 -6.76 14.26
C CYS A 276 -9.56 -7.40 14.59
N ALA A 277 -8.94 -8.09 13.62
CA ALA A 277 -7.55 -8.54 13.75
C ALA A 277 -6.60 -7.37 13.43
N LEU A 278 -5.80 -6.94 14.39
CA LEU A 278 -4.74 -5.97 14.19
C LEU A 278 -3.45 -6.66 13.80
N SER A 279 -2.99 -6.45 12.57
CA SER A 279 -1.71 -6.97 12.08
C SER A 279 -0.53 -6.02 12.29
N GLY A 280 -0.77 -4.82 12.82
CA GLY A 280 0.21 -3.73 12.87
C GLY A 280 0.42 -3.02 11.52
N GLY A 281 -0.28 -3.42 10.47
CA GLY A 281 -0.29 -2.72 9.18
C GLY A 281 -1.21 -1.51 9.18
N VAL A 282 -0.93 -0.50 8.33
CA VAL A 282 -1.75 0.71 8.22
C VAL A 282 -3.20 0.40 7.85
N ASP A 283 -3.46 -0.64 7.06
CA ASP A 283 -4.81 -0.98 6.59
C ASP A 283 -5.69 -1.46 7.75
N SER A 284 -5.21 -2.42 8.54
CA SER A 284 -5.93 -2.90 9.73
C SER A 284 -6.11 -1.78 10.77
N ALA A 285 -5.11 -0.89 10.89
CA ALA A 285 -5.18 0.27 11.78
C ALA A 285 -6.27 1.26 11.37
N VAL A 286 -6.31 1.65 10.11
CA VAL A 286 -7.32 2.57 9.57
C VAL A 286 -8.71 1.95 9.61
N ALA A 287 -8.85 0.67 9.24
CA ALA A 287 -10.12 -0.05 9.31
C ALA A 287 -10.67 -0.11 10.74
N ALA A 288 -9.84 -0.51 11.71
CA ALA A 288 -10.22 -0.56 13.12
C ALA A 288 -10.62 0.82 13.65
N THR A 289 -9.89 1.89 13.29
CA THR A 289 -10.18 3.25 13.74
C THR A 289 -11.50 3.77 13.16
N LEU A 290 -11.80 3.48 11.89
CA LEU A 290 -13.09 3.81 11.27
C LEU A 290 -14.26 3.11 11.98
N VAL A 291 -14.10 1.82 12.25
CA VAL A 291 -15.14 1.02 12.93
C VAL A 291 -15.31 1.49 14.38
N HIS A 292 -14.22 1.73 15.11
CA HIS A 292 -14.29 2.26 16.47
C HIS A 292 -15.02 3.61 16.51
N ARG A 293 -14.73 4.50 15.57
CA ARG A 293 -15.44 5.80 15.45
C ARG A 293 -16.94 5.63 15.15
N ALA A 294 -17.32 4.54 14.51
CA ALA A 294 -18.72 4.23 14.21
C ALA A 294 -19.47 3.63 15.40
N VAL A 295 -18.88 2.64 16.09
CA VAL A 295 -19.58 1.76 17.04
C VAL A 295 -18.96 1.75 18.46
N GLY A 296 -17.85 2.44 18.68
CA GLY A 296 -17.20 2.56 19.99
C GLY A 296 -16.86 1.20 20.62
N ASP A 297 -17.35 0.97 21.82
CA ASP A 297 -17.04 -0.21 22.65
C ASP A 297 -17.61 -1.54 22.12
N GLN A 298 -18.43 -1.53 21.07
CA GLN A 298 -18.88 -2.76 20.40
C GLN A 298 -17.75 -3.41 19.61
N LEU A 299 -16.64 -2.67 19.33
CA LEU A 299 -15.46 -3.19 18.67
C LEU A 299 -14.45 -3.72 19.68
N THR A 300 -14.05 -4.99 19.55
CA THR A 300 -12.88 -5.55 20.21
C THR A 300 -11.78 -5.82 19.19
N CYS A 301 -10.62 -5.19 19.36
CA CYS A 301 -9.44 -5.45 18.56
C CYS A 301 -8.64 -6.61 19.16
N ILE A 302 -8.19 -7.55 18.35
CA ILE A 302 -7.35 -8.69 18.76
C ILE A 302 -6.00 -8.55 18.06
N TYR A 303 -4.94 -8.44 18.85
CA TYR A 303 -3.56 -8.52 18.35
C TYR A 303 -2.92 -9.81 18.83
N VAL A 304 -2.42 -10.60 17.90
CA VAL A 304 -1.68 -11.84 18.19
C VAL A 304 -0.19 -11.56 18.06
N ASP A 305 0.50 -11.58 19.20
CA ASP A 305 1.96 -11.54 19.22
C ASP A 305 2.50 -12.92 18.85
N THR A 306 2.91 -13.06 17.62
CA THR A 306 3.44 -14.30 17.07
C THR A 306 4.91 -14.54 17.43
N GLY A 307 5.57 -13.56 18.05
CA GLY A 307 7.03 -13.59 18.24
C GLY A 307 7.82 -13.38 16.94
N LEU A 308 7.18 -13.05 15.83
CA LEU A 308 7.81 -12.85 14.52
C LEU A 308 7.83 -11.37 14.09
N MET A 309 7.43 -10.49 15.01
CA MET A 309 7.35 -9.05 14.77
C MET A 309 8.71 -8.36 15.00
N ARG A 310 8.85 -7.13 14.47
CA ARG A 310 9.99 -6.27 14.71
C ARG A 310 10.12 -5.90 16.18
N LYS A 311 11.28 -5.41 16.56
CA LYS A 311 11.57 -4.94 17.92
C LYS A 311 10.58 -3.83 18.32
N ARG A 312 10.00 -3.94 19.52
CA ARG A 312 9.07 -2.98 20.15
C ARG A 312 7.73 -2.76 19.44
N GLU A 313 7.39 -3.57 18.46
CA GLU A 313 6.18 -3.37 17.66
C GLU A 313 4.89 -3.61 18.45
N SER A 314 4.85 -4.66 19.27
CA SER A 314 3.72 -4.97 20.17
C SER A 314 3.49 -3.86 21.20
N GLU A 315 4.57 -3.23 21.70
CA GLU A 315 4.50 -2.10 22.62
C GLU A 315 3.91 -0.86 21.96
N LEU A 316 4.35 -0.53 20.74
CA LEU A 316 3.84 0.59 19.95
C LEU A 316 2.36 0.44 19.63
N LEU A 317 1.93 -0.77 19.27
CA LEU A 317 0.52 -1.07 19.02
C LEU A 317 -0.33 -0.84 20.27
N ARG A 318 0.09 -1.34 21.42
CA ARG A 318 -0.61 -1.14 22.68
C ARG A 318 -0.74 0.34 23.02
N ALA A 319 0.37 1.09 22.92
CA ALA A 319 0.36 2.52 23.21
C ALA A 319 -0.61 3.26 22.27
N THR A 320 -0.63 2.93 20.99
CA THR A 320 -1.49 3.62 20.01
C THR A 320 -2.97 3.29 20.20
N PHE A 321 -3.33 2.01 20.26
CA PHE A 321 -4.75 1.62 20.21
C PHE A 321 -5.43 1.63 21.57
N GLU A 322 -4.76 1.14 22.61
CA GLU A 322 -5.34 1.06 23.95
C GLU A 322 -5.21 2.40 24.69
N GLN A 323 -4.00 2.98 24.72
CA GLN A 323 -3.74 4.16 25.56
C GLN A 323 -4.19 5.47 24.90
N ASN A 324 -3.97 5.63 23.57
CA ASN A 324 -4.26 6.88 22.89
C ASN A 324 -5.65 6.92 22.26
N LEU A 325 -6.09 5.82 21.63
CA LEU A 325 -7.39 5.77 20.96
C LEU A 325 -8.49 5.18 21.85
N GLY A 326 -8.16 4.69 23.06
CA GLY A 326 -9.14 4.14 24.00
C GLY A 326 -9.89 2.90 23.49
N MET A 327 -9.31 2.18 22.53
CA MET A 327 -9.96 1.00 21.97
C MET A 327 -9.82 -0.22 22.90
N GLN A 328 -10.81 -1.09 22.90
CA GLN A 328 -10.71 -2.38 23.54
C GLN A 328 -9.71 -3.25 22.77
N LEU A 329 -8.48 -3.39 23.30
CA LEU A 329 -7.41 -4.17 22.70
C LEU A 329 -7.10 -5.42 23.52
N ARG A 330 -7.27 -6.59 22.90
CA ARG A 330 -6.88 -7.88 23.47
C ARG A 330 -5.54 -8.31 22.86
N MET A 331 -4.50 -8.29 23.70
CA MET A 331 -3.16 -8.76 23.34
C MET A 331 -3.04 -10.24 23.67
N VAL A 332 -2.72 -11.06 22.69
CA VAL A 332 -2.56 -12.52 22.83
C VAL A 332 -1.10 -12.87 22.62
N ASP A 333 -0.42 -13.29 23.68
CA ASP A 333 0.95 -13.84 23.57
C ASP A 333 0.87 -15.27 23.06
N ALA A 334 1.33 -15.47 21.83
CA ALA A 334 1.36 -16.77 21.16
C ALA A 334 2.78 -17.14 20.67
N GLN A 335 3.82 -16.42 21.13
CA GLN A 335 5.20 -16.55 20.62
C GLN A 335 5.71 -18.00 20.70
N ASP A 336 5.60 -18.63 21.85
CA ASP A 336 6.04 -20.03 22.05
C ASP A 336 5.30 -20.99 21.13
N ARG A 337 4.02 -20.75 20.89
CA ARG A 337 3.17 -21.59 20.04
C ARG A 337 3.62 -21.54 18.58
N PHE A 338 3.90 -20.35 18.05
CA PHE A 338 4.42 -20.18 16.69
C PHE A 338 5.82 -20.74 16.54
N LEU A 339 6.73 -20.45 17.48
CA LEU A 339 8.09 -20.96 17.43
C LEU A 339 8.12 -22.48 17.47
N HIS A 340 7.29 -23.12 18.30
CA HIS A 340 7.20 -24.57 18.37
C HIS A 340 6.73 -25.19 17.05
N ARG A 341 5.79 -24.56 16.36
CA ARG A 341 5.29 -25.01 15.05
C ARG A 341 6.32 -24.85 13.92
N LEU A 342 7.29 -23.96 14.08
CA LEU A 342 8.34 -23.67 13.10
C LEU A 342 9.63 -24.48 13.33
N VAL A 343 9.71 -25.32 14.36
CA VAL A 343 10.89 -26.16 14.62
C VAL A 343 11.14 -27.09 13.44
N GLY A 344 12.36 -27.03 12.88
CA GLY A 344 12.79 -27.83 11.75
C GLY A 344 12.22 -27.40 10.38
N VAL A 345 11.47 -26.29 10.33
CA VAL A 345 10.87 -25.77 9.07
C VAL A 345 11.83 -24.77 8.45
N ALA A 346 12.32 -25.08 7.25
CA ALA A 346 13.23 -24.23 6.48
C ALA A 346 12.64 -23.73 5.15
N ASP A 347 11.66 -24.45 4.59
CA ASP A 347 10.99 -24.08 3.35
C ASP A 347 10.10 -22.84 3.55
N PRO A 348 10.24 -21.78 2.71
CA PRO A 348 9.50 -20.54 2.89
C PRO A 348 7.98 -20.67 2.71
N GLU A 349 7.52 -21.53 1.82
CA GLU A 349 6.08 -21.73 1.63
C GLU A 349 5.45 -22.50 2.80
N ASP A 350 6.18 -23.48 3.37
CA ASP A 350 5.78 -24.16 4.59
C ASP A 350 5.75 -23.20 5.79
N LYS A 351 6.73 -22.29 5.92
CA LYS A 351 6.69 -21.22 6.94
C LYS A 351 5.41 -20.40 6.80
N ARG A 352 5.10 -19.87 5.60
CA ARG A 352 3.91 -19.06 5.33
C ARG A 352 2.63 -19.80 5.68
N ARG A 353 2.50 -21.04 5.23
CA ARG A 353 1.33 -21.86 5.48
C ARG A 353 1.13 -22.14 6.98
N ILE A 354 2.18 -22.55 7.69
CA ILE A 354 2.13 -22.86 9.12
C ILE A 354 1.77 -21.61 9.93
N ILE A 355 2.38 -20.47 9.62
CA ILE A 355 2.12 -19.20 10.33
C ILE A 355 0.68 -18.75 10.07
N GLY A 356 0.20 -18.81 8.82
CA GLY A 356 -1.17 -18.46 8.47
C GLY A 356 -2.20 -19.35 9.17
N ASP A 357 -2.03 -20.67 9.11
CA ASP A 357 -2.92 -21.64 9.75
C ASP A 357 -2.98 -21.44 11.28
N GLU A 358 -1.83 -21.21 11.89
CA GLU A 358 -1.74 -21.03 13.34
C GLU A 358 -2.34 -19.70 13.79
N PHE A 359 -2.13 -18.62 13.02
CA PHE A 359 -2.74 -17.32 13.27
C PHE A 359 -4.27 -17.41 13.29
N ILE A 360 -4.86 -18.08 12.31
CA ILE A 360 -6.30 -18.26 12.23
C ILE A 360 -6.81 -19.01 13.47
N ARG A 361 -6.16 -20.10 13.86
CA ARG A 361 -6.55 -20.88 15.05
C ARG A 361 -6.52 -20.06 16.35
N VAL A 362 -5.43 -19.31 16.57
CA VAL A 362 -5.32 -18.43 17.74
C VAL A 362 -6.41 -17.38 17.74
N PHE A 363 -6.66 -16.79 16.58
CA PHE A 363 -7.70 -15.77 16.42
C PHE A 363 -9.11 -16.34 16.70
N GLU A 364 -9.43 -17.52 16.17
CA GLU A 364 -10.69 -18.22 16.43
C GLU A 364 -10.89 -18.56 17.91
N GLU A 365 -9.86 -19.09 18.55
CA GLU A 365 -9.87 -19.40 19.99
C GLU A 365 -10.15 -18.15 20.84
N GLU A 366 -9.56 -17.00 20.49
CA GLU A 366 -9.79 -15.75 21.19
C GLU A 366 -11.17 -15.15 20.88
N ALA A 367 -11.62 -15.22 19.64
CA ALA A 367 -12.97 -14.80 19.25
C ALA A 367 -14.04 -15.59 20.00
N ALA A 368 -13.87 -16.90 20.13
CA ALA A 368 -14.79 -17.77 20.87
C ALA A 368 -14.88 -17.41 22.38
N ARG A 369 -13.81 -16.86 22.97
CA ARG A 369 -13.81 -16.41 24.38
C ARG A 369 -14.57 -15.11 24.61
N LEU A 370 -14.78 -14.31 23.55
CA LEU A 370 -15.51 -13.05 23.63
C LEU A 370 -17.04 -13.23 23.63
N GLY A 371 -17.54 -14.43 23.30
CA GLY A 371 -18.97 -14.72 23.20
C GLY A 371 -19.50 -14.57 21.78
N PRO A 372 -20.80 -14.31 21.61
CA PRO A 372 -21.39 -14.14 20.28
C PRO A 372 -20.82 -12.92 19.56
N ILE A 373 -20.24 -13.14 18.40
CA ILE A 373 -19.72 -12.10 17.52
C ILE A 373 -20.53 -12.12 16.22
N ASP A 374 -20.94 -10.94 15.76
CA ASP A 374 -21.75 -10.78 14.56
C ASP A 374 -20.92 -10.39 13.35
N PHE A 375 -19.85 -9.60 13.57
CA PHE A 375 -19.08 -8.99 12.50
C PHE A 375 -17.56 -9.13 12.67
N LEU A 376 -16.88 -9.32 11.54
CA LEU A 376 -15.41 -9.31 11.41
C LEU A 376 -14.98 -8.16 10.50
N VAL A 377 -14.08 -7.32 11.00
CA VAL A 377 -13.47 -6.23 10.20
C VAL A 377 -12.31 -6.79 9.38
N GLN A 378 -12.30 -6.48 8.10
CA GLN A 378 -11.23 -6.84 7.19
C GLN A 378 -10.70 -5.60 6.44
N GLY A 379 -9.38 -5.45 6.39
CA GLY A 379 -8.69 -4.34 5.73
C GLY A 379 -8.48 -4.56 4.23
N THR A 380 -9.43 -5.16 3.52
CA THR A 380 -9.38 -5.38 2.06
C THR A 380 -9.31 -4.06 1.33
N LEU A 381 -8.40 -3.93 0.37
CA LEU A 381 -8.22 -2.74 -0.47
C LEU A 381 -8.83 -2.92 -1.86
N TYR A 382 -8.99 -1.80 -2.58
CA TYR A 382 -9.55 -1.82 -3.93
C TYR A 382 -8.73 -2.65 -4.93
N PRO A 383 -7.39 -2.59 -4.97
CA PRO A 383 -6.60 -3.49 -5.81
C PRO A 383 -6.84 -4.98 -5.51
N ASP A 384 -7.01 -5.37 -4.24
CA ASP A 384 -7.28 -6.77 -3.86
C ASP A 384 -8.62 -7.25 -4.44
N VAL A 385 -9.63 -6.37 -4.46
CA VAL A 385 -10.96 -6.67 -5.03
C VAL A 385 -10.89 -6.84 -6.55
N ILE A 386 -10.12 -5.98 -7.23
CA ILE A 386 -9.96 -6.06 -8.70
C ILE A 386 -9.26 -7.37 -9.07
N GLU A 387 -8.15 -7.67 -8.39
CA GLU A 387 -7.39 -8.86 -8.63
C GLU A 387 -8.17 -10.15 -8.34
N SER A 388 -9.00 -10.18 -7.28
CA SER A 388 -9.83 -11.36 -6.96
C SER A 388 -10.85 -11.67 -8.05
N LYS A 389 -11.43 -10.67 -8.70
CA LYS A 389 -12.37 -10.85 -9.83
C LYS A 389 -11.71 -11.36 -11.11
N THR A 390 -10.45 -11.01 -11.34
CA THR A 390 -9.68 -11.48 -12.51
C THR A 390 -9.28 -12.97 -12.38
N ILE A 391 -9.26 -13.52 -11.16
CA ILE A 391 -8.84 -14.90 -10.85
C ILE A 391 -9.96 -15.93 -11.05
N GLU A 392 -11.22 -15.52 -11.20
CA GLU A 392 -12.30 -16.44 -11.61
C GLU A 392 -12.10 -17.02 -13.01
N SER A 393 -11.19 -16.49 -13.82
CA SER A 393 -10.64 -17.17 -14.99
C SER A 393 -9.67 -18.27 -14.56
N LYS A 394 -10.00 -19.51 -14.91
CA LYS A 394 -9.49 -20.84 -14.46
C LYS A 394 -7.96 -21.10 -14.38
N ALA A 395 -7.08 -20.14 -14.67
CA ALA A 395 -5.62 -20.33 -14.69
C ALA A 395 -4.87 -19.71 -13.48
N ALA A 396 -5.46 -18.78 -12.75
CA ALA A 396 -4.79 -18.00 -11.69
C ALA A 396 -5.02 -18.56 -10.26
N ALA A 397 -5.88 -19.58 -10.10
CA ALA A 397 -6.24 -20.15 -8.80
C ALA A 397 -5.07 -20.81 -8.02
N LYS A 398 -3.89 -20.96 -8.65
CA LYS A 398 -2.75 -21.66 -8.05
C LYS A 398 -1.67 -20.75 -7.43
N ILE A 399 -1.81 -19.41 -7.52
CA ILE A 399 -0.76 -18.46 -7.09
C ILE A 399 -1.16 -17.62 -5.87
N LYS A 400 -2.43 -17.64 -5.42
CA LYS A 400 -2.93 -16.75 -4.35
C LYS A 400 -3.41 -17.46 -3.09
N THR A 401 -2.46 -17.91 -2.28
CA THR A 401 -2.66 -18.18 -0.85
C THR A 401 -2.27 -17.00 0.06
N HIS A 402 -1.92 -15.84 -0.49
CA HIS A 402 -1.20 -14.80 0.25
C HIS A 402 -1.98 -13.49 0.53
N HIS A 403 -3.18 -13.34 0.00
CA HIS A 403 -4.01 -12.17 0.30
C HIS A 403 -5.28 -12.58 1.06
N ASN A 404 -5.59 -11.85 2.11
CA ASN A 404 -6.63 -12.04 3.15
C ASN A 404 -8.06 -12.42 2.68
N VAL A 405 -8.30 -12.71 1.41
CA VAL A 405 -9.65 -12.93 0.87
C VAL A 405 -10.06 -14.41 0.83
N GLY A 406 -9.13 -15.36 1.06
CA GLY A 406 -9.40 -16.80 0.91
C GLY A 406 -9.08 -17.68 2.12
N GLY A 407 -8.64 -17.11 3.24
CA GLY A 407 -8.11 -17.87 4.38
C GLY A 407 -9.08 -18.13 5.54
N LEU A 408 -10.31 -17.64 5.49
CA LEU A 408 -11.27 -17.90 6.56
C LEU A 408 -11.95 -19.26 6.35
N PRO A 409 -12.07 -20.10 7.40
CA PRO A 409 -12.81 -21.33 7.34
C PRO A 409 -14.28 -21.13 6.93
N ALA A 410 -14.82 -22.04 6.14
CA ALA A 410 -16.20 -21.98 5.66
C ALA A 410 -17.28 -22.01 6.77
N ASP A 411 -16.87 -22.29 7.99
CA ASP A 411 -17.76 -22.45 9.16
C ASP A 411 -17.89 -21.16 9.98
N LEU A 412 -17.11 -20.12 9.72
CA LEU A 412 -17.23 -18.83 10.39
C LEU A 412 -18.45 -18.07 9.89
N ARG A 413 -19.41 -17.83 10.78
CA ARG A 413 -20.69 -17.17 10.48
C ARG A 413 -20.67 -15.66 10.68
N PHE A 414 -19.50 -15.02 10.61
CA PHE A 414 -19.39 -13.57 10.74
C PHE A 414 -19.79 -12.88 9.45
N ARG A 415 -20.49 -11.76 9.57
CA ARG A 415 -20.64 -10.80 8.47
C ARG A 415 -19.37 -9.97 8.37
N LEU A 416 -18.91 -9.72 7.14
CA LEU A 416 -17.69 -8.95 6.91
C LEU A 416 -18.00 -7.46 6.85
N ILE A 417 -17.17 -6.65 7.52
CA ILE A 417 -17.10 -5.19 7.37
C ILE A 417 -15.78 -4.86 6.69
N GLU A 418 -15.83 -4.38 5.46
CA GLU A 418 -14.67 -4.05 4.63
C GLU A 418 -14.64 -2.53 4.32
N PRO A 419 -14.30 -1.68 5.30
CA PRO A 419 -14.45 -0.24 5.15
C PRO A 419 -13.51 0.38 4.11
N LEU A 420 -12.42 -0.32 3.74
CA LEU A 420 -11.40 0.18 2.82
C LEU A 420 -11.53 -0.39 1.40
N ARG A 421 -12.55 -1.22 1.13
CA ARG A 421 -12.75 -1.97 -0.10
C ARG A 421 -12.71 -1.13 -1.39
N HIS A 422 -12.98 0.16 -1.26
CA HIS A 422 -13.03 1.09 -2.38
C HIS A 422 -11.84 2.06 -2.41
N LEU A 423 -10.83 1.89 -1.55
CA LEU A 423 -9.68 2.77 -1.44
C LEU A 423 -8.41 2.17 -2.04
N PHE A 424 -7.62 3.01 -2.68
CA PHE A 424 -6.22 2.72 -2.97
C PHE A 424 -5.35 2.93 -1.72
N LYS A 425 -4.15 2.36 -1.71
CA LYS A 425 -3.23 2.42 -0.56
C LYS A 425 -2.87 3.84 -0.12
N ASP A 426 -2.68 4.73 -1.06
CA ASP A 426 -2.39 6.14 -0.79
C ASP A 426 -3.61 6.89 -0.21
N GLU A 427 -4.83 6.51 -0.62
CA GLU A 427 -6.07 7.02 -0.03
C GLU A 427 -6.22 6.55 1.42
N VAL A 428 -5.91 5.28 1.70
CA VAL A 428 -5.91 4.74 3.08
C VAL A 428 -4.97 5.53 3.98
N ARG A 429 -3.76 5.86 3.52
CA ARG A 429 -2.82 6.70 4.28
C ARG A 429 -3.37 8.09 4.54
N ARG A 430 -4.01 8.74 3.55
CA ARG A 430 -4.66 10.04 3.73
C ARG A 430 -5.82 9.97 4.74
N VAL A 431 -6.64 8.93 4.66
CA VAL A 431 -7.72 8.67 5.62
C VAL A 431 -7.14 8.44 7.02
N GLY A 432 -6.06 7.66 7.16
CA GLY A 432 -5.36 7.45 8.42
C GLY A 432 -4.85 8.75 9.05
N SER A 433 -4.27 9.64 8.25
CA SER A 433 -3.83 10.96 8.69
C SER A 433 -5.01 11.82 9.18
N GLU A 434 -6.12 11.83 8.46
CA GLU A 434 -7.33 12.56 8.84
C GLU A 434 -8.01 11.98 10.09
N LEU A 435 -7.86 10.68 10.34
CA LEU A 435 -8.30 10.01 11.57
C LEU A 435 -7.39 10.30 12.77
N GLY A 436 -6.24 10.95 12.57
CA GLY A 436 -5.28 11.26 13.62
C GLY A 436 -4.36 10.12 14.01
N LEU A 437 -4.19 9.10 13.18
CA LEU A 437 -3.20 8.04 13.42
C LEU A 437 -1.77 8.60 13.37
N PRO A 438 -0.83 8.07 14.18
CA PRO A 438 0.56 8.49 14.17
C PRO A 438 1.21 8.34 12.79
N GLU A 439 2.02 9.33 12.40
CA GLU A 439 2.74 9.35 11.12
C GLU A 439 3.62 8.09 10.94
N ALA A 440 4.28 7.64 12.00
CA ALA A 440 5.09 6.43 12.02
C ALA A 440 4.29 5.17 11.62
N MET A 441 3.00 5.11 11.93
CA MET A 441 2.11 4.02 11.54
C MET A 441 1.62 4.19 10.11
N ILE A 442 1.25 5.40 9.71
CA ILE A 442 0.73 5.72 8.38
C ILE A 442 1.79 5.51 7.30
N GLN A 443 3.03 5.95 7.56
CA GLN A 443 4.15 5.87 6.62
C GLN A 443 4.95 4.58 6.75
N ARG A 444 4.46 3.63 7.52
CA ARG A 444 5.13 2.35 7.70
C ARG A 444 5.34 1.67 6.36
N GLN A 445 6.58 1.23 6.13
CA GLN A 445 6.93 0.42 4.96
C GLN A 445 6.18 -0.93 5.01
N PRO A 446 5.89 -1.55 3.87
CA PRO A 446 5.27 -2.88 3.84
C PRO A 446 6.05 -3.88 4.70
N PHE A 447 5.31 -4.69 5.46
CA PHE A 447 5.87 -5.76 6.28
C PHE A 447 5.13 -7.06 5.96
N PRO A 448 5.84 -8.16 5.71
CA PRO A 448 5.22 -9.39 5.26
C PRO A 448 4.35 -10.04 6.35
N GLY A 449 3.26 -10.71 5.96
CA GLY A 449 2.38 -11.41 6.89
C GLY A 449 3.08 -12.43 7.80
N PRO A 450 4.03 -13.26 7.29
CA PRO A 450 4.83 -14.16 8.12
C PRO A 450 5.87 -13.45 9.01
N GLY A 451 5.94 -12.13 8.99
CA GLY A 451 6.86 -11.36 9.80
C GLY A 451 8.33 -11.62 9.45
N LEU A 452 9.18 -11.59 10.48
CA LEU A 452 10.62 -11.84 10.33
C LEU A 452 10.97 -13.30 9.97
N ALA A 453 10.01 -14.22 10.03
CA ALA A 453 10.27 -15.64 9.71
C ALA A 453 10.82 -15.85 8.29
N ILE A 454 10.35 -15.05 7.31
CA ILE A 454 10.82 -15.11 5.92
C ILE A 454 12.05 -14.22 5.65
N ARG A 455 12.59 -13.61 6.69
CA ARG A 455 13.88 -12.88 6.66
C ARG A 455 14.97 -13.61 7.44
N VAL A 456 14.63 -14.72 8.09
CA VAL A 456 15.57 -15.71 8.61
C VAL A 456 15.65 -16.84 7.60
N ILE A 457 16.69 -16.84 6.75
CA ILE A 457 16.87 -17.88 5.73
C ILE A 457 17.17 -19.21 6.41
N GLY A 458 16.36 -20.23 6.11
CA GLY A 458 16.42 -21.54 6.77
C GLY A 458 15.60 -21.61 8.06
N GLU A 459 16.01 -22.42 9.04
CA GLU A 459 15.25 -22.64 10.27
C GLU A 459 15.08 -21.39 11.13
N VAL A 460 13.87 -21.17 11.65
CA VAL A 460 13.53 -20.06 12.54
C VAL A 460 13.67 -20.50 14.00
N THR A 461 14.55 -19.83 14.74
CA THR A 461 14.73 -20.05 16.18
C THR A 461 14.65 -18.72 16.93
N ALA A 462 14.34 -18.76 18.23
CA ALA A 462 14.28 -17.56 19.06
C ALA A 462 15.58 -16.74 19.01
N SER A 463 16.74 -17.40 19.09
CA SER A 463 18.05 -16.71 19.04
C SER A 463 18.32 -16.07 17.70
N ARG A 464 17.96 -16.72 16.58
CA ARG A 464 18.12 -16.16 15.24
C ARG A 464 17.18 -14.99 14.99
N LEU A 465 15.97 -15.05 15.53
CA LEU A 465 15.03 -13.91 15.48
C LEU A 465 15.55 -12.72 16.26
N GLU A 466 16.12 -12.90 17.46
CA GLU A 466 16.70 -11.79 18.22
C GLU A 466 17.88 -11.15 17.47
N THR A 467 18.80 -11.96 16.93
CA THR A 467 19.88 -11.46 16.08
C THR A 467 19.35 -10.64 14.91
N LEU A 468 18.32 -11.12 14.21
CA LEU A 468 17.70 -10.41 13.09
C LEU A 468 16.98 -9.13 13.55
N ARG A 469 16.24 -9.17 14.66
CA ARG A 469 15.55 -7.99 15.21
C ARG A 469 16.52 -6.85 15.53
N ASP A 470 17.65 -7.18 16.16
CA ASP A 470 18.67 -6.18 16.50
C ASP A 470 19.31 -5.60 15.24
N ALA A 471 19.61 -6.44 14.25
CA ALA A 471 20.16 -5.97 12.98
C ALA A 471 19.13 -5.11 12.20
N ASP A 472 17.87 -5.54 12.09
CA ASP A 472 16.81 -4.82 11.40
C ASP A 472 16.50 -3.47 12.08
N TRP A 473 16.56 -3.42 13.41
CA TRP A 473 16.42 -2.19 14.18
C TRP A 473 17.50 -1.17 13.83
N ILE A 474 18.76 -1.58 13.76
CA ILE A 474 19.87 -0.70 13.39
C ILE A 474 19.70 -0.18 11.96
N VAL A 475 19.29 -1.04 11.03
CA VAL A 475 19.05 -0.64 9.63
C VAL A 475 18.00 0.46 9.56
N LEU A 476 16.86 0.27 10.22
CA LEU A 476 15.77 1.24 10.20
C LEU A 476 16.14 2.55 10.91
N ASP A 477 16.81 2.47 12.05
CA ASP A 477 17.28 3.61 12.81
C ASP A 477 18.21 4.50 11.98
N GLU A 478 19.23 3.92 11.35
CA GLU A 478 20.18 4.65 10.51
C GLU A 478 19.54 5.23 9.24
N ILE A 479 18.60 4.52 8.60
CA ILE A 479 17.88 5.00 7.42
C ILE A 479 16.96 6.16 7.79
N LYS A 480 16.28 6.09 8.93
CA LYS A 480 15.42 7.17 9.46
C LYS A 480 16.28 8.39 9.81
N ALA A 481 17.38 8.20 10.54
CA ALA A 481 18.29 9.27 10.89
C ALA A 481 18.90 9.97 9.66
N ALA A 482 19.05 9.24 8.55
CA ALA A 482 19.50 9.81 7.26
C ALA A 482 18.37 10.50 6.47
N GLY A 483 17.12 10.49 6.95
CA GLY A 483 15.97 11.10 6.27
C GLY A 483 15.46 10.31 5.04
N LEU A 484 15.98 9.11 4.77
CA LEU A 484 15.71 8.33 3.55
C LEU A 484 14.50 7.39 3.68
N TYR A 485 13.94 7.21 4.86
CA TYR A 485 12.91 6.20 5.13
C TYR A 485 11.67 6.33 4.22
N ARG A 486 11.27 7.57 3.89
CA ARG A 486 10.11 7.86 3.04
C ARG A 486 10.39 7.71 1.54
N GLU A 487 11.65 7.77 1.15
CA GLU A 487 12.07 7.63 -0.25
C GLU A 487 12.15 6.15 -0.67
N LEU A 488 12.25 5.26 0.31
CA LEU A 488 12.36 3.82 0.10
C LEU A 488 11.00 3.16 0.18
N TRP A 489 10.72 2.27 -0.76
CA TRP A 489 9.55 1.39 -0.68
C TRP A 489 9.65 0.43 0.49
N GLN A 490 10.83 -0.18 0.67
CA GLN A 490 11.10 -1.13 1.72
C GLN A 490 12.60 -1.19 2.03
N SER A 491 12.94 -1.33 3.31
CA SER A 491 14.32 -1.51 3.78
C SER A 491 14.34 -2.43 5.00
N PHE A 492 15.25 -3.41 5.02
CA PHE A 492 15.31 -4.42 6.06
C PHE A 492 16.61 -5.21 6.05
N ALA A 493 16.84 -5.91 7.17
CA ALA A 493 17.91 -6.90 7.32
C ALA A 493 17.39 -8.33 7.03
N ILE A 494 18.29 -9.19 6.59
CA ILE A 494 18.05 -10.62 6.34
C ILE A 494 19.18 -11.39 7.03
N LEU A 495 18.81 -12.38 7.85
CA LEU A 495 19.78 -13.26 8.49
C LEU A 495 20.00 -14.51 7.64
N THR A 496 21.22 -14.67 7.12
CA THR A 496 21.58 -15.84 6.31
C THR A 496 22.01 -17.02 7.19
N PRO A 497 22.00 -18.26 6.71
CA PRO A 497 22.54 -19.43 7.40
C PRO A 497 24.06 -19.57 7.22
N ILE A 498 24.71 -18.56 6.66
CA ILE A 498 26.14 -18.62 6.29
C ILE A 498 26.97 -18.11 7.44
N ASP A 499 27.86 -18.96 7.96
CA ASP A 499 28.91 -18.59 8.88
C ASP A 499 30.18 -18.20 8.14
N THR A 500 30.73 -17.04 8.45
CA THR A 500 31.97 -16.54 7.86
C THR A 500 33.07 -16.36 8.90
N VAL A 501 34.30 -16.47 8.43
CA VAL A 501 35.48 -16.16 9.26
C VAL A 501 35.56 -14.66 9.47
N GLY A 502 35.66 -14.26 10.73
CA GLY A 502 35.99 -12.90 11.18
C GLY A 502 37.23 -12.90 12.05
N VAL A 503 37.78 -11.73 12.26
CA VAL A 503 38.82 -11.48 13.27
C VAL A 503 38.31 -10.39 14.19
N MET A 504 38.04 -10.76 15.45
CA MET A 504 37.59 -9.83 16.48
C MET A 504 38.60 -9.88 17.63
N GLY A 505 39.33 -8.76 17.86
CA GLY A 505 40.50 -8.76 18.70
C GLY A 505 41.61 -9.65 18.09
N ASP A 506 42.25 -10.47 18.90
CA ASP A 506 43.35 -11.36 18.48
C ASP A 506 42.87 -12.78 18.08
N GLY A 507 41.56 -13.01 18.03
CA GLY A 507 40.97 -14.33 17.79
C GLY A 507 40.22 -14.44 16.46
N ARG A 508 40.24 -15.63 15.83
CA ARG A 508 39.31 -15.99 14.75
C ARG A 508 37.93 -16.21 15.33
N THR A 509 36.91 -15.63 14.68
CA THR A 509 35.50 -15.85 14.98
C THR A 509 34.80 -16.46 13.79
N TYR A 510 33.77 -17.24 14.05
CA TYR A 510 32.82 -17.74 13.05
C TYR A 510 31.46 -17.19 13.44
N ALA A 511 30.84 -16.43 12.56
CA ALA A 511 29.58 -15.77 12.85
C ALA A 511 28.78 -15.50 11.56
N ASN A 512 27.51 -15.20 11.73
CA ASN A 512 26.55 -15.06 10.64
C ASN A 512 26.85 -13.86 9.73
N VAL A 513 26.38 -13.98 8.49
CA VAL A 513 26.28 -12.88 7.53
C VAL A 513 24.87 -12.31 7.58
N VAL A 514 24.77 -11.00 7.74
CA VAL A 514 23.53 -10.24 7.55
C VAL A 514 23.55 -9.60 6.17
N ALA A 515 22.50 -9.80 5.39
CA ALA A 515 22.28 -9.09 4.14
C ALA A 515 21.33 -7.91 4.38
N LEU A 516 21.65 -6.77 3.75
CA LEU A 516 20.78 -5.59 3.73
C LEU A 516 20.02 -5.58 2.41
N ARG A 517 18.74 -5.28 2.46
CA ARG A 517 17.89 -5.03 1.31
C ARG A 517 17.24 -3.67 1.45
N ALA A 518 17.43 -2.78 0.47
CA ALA A 518 16.70 -1.53 0.36
C ALA A 518 16.31 -1.32 -1.11
N VAL A 519 15.04 -1.03 -1.36
CA VAL A 519 14.48 -0.91 -2.70
C VAL A 519 13.63 0.33 -2.85
N THR A 520 13.62 0.87 -4.07
CA THR A 520 12.67 1.89 -4.53
C THR A 520 11.67 1.23 -5.47
N SER A 521 10.40 1.61 -5.35
CA SER A 521 9.30 1.12 -6.19
C SER A 521 8.11 2.07 -6.08
N ASP A 522 7.25 2.10 -7.08
CA ASP A 522 6.00 2.85 -7.04
C ASP A 522 4.81 1.96 -6.63
N ASP A 523 4.85 0.68 -6.96
CA ASP A 523 3.71 -0.23 -6.84
C ASP A 523 4.07 -1.62 -6.27
N GLY A 524 5.36 -1.90 -6.05
CA GLY A 524 5.87 -3.21 -5.63
C GLY A 524 5.89 -4.27 -6.74
N MET A 525 5.37 -3.99 -7.94
CA MET A 525 5.40 -4.91 -9.09
C MET A 525 6.81 -4.97 -9.68
N THR A 526 7.40 -3.80 -9.89
CA THR A 526 8.81 -3.63 -10.25
C THR A 526 9.54 -2.88 -9.15
N ALA A 527 10.80 -3.21 -8.92
CA ALA A 527 11.62 -2.53 -7.92
C ALA A 527 13.08 -2.49 -8.36
N ASP A 528 13.75 -1.40 -8.04
CA ASP A 528 15.19 -1.30 -8.18
C ASP A 528 15.85 -1.21 -6.80
N TRP A 529 17.11 -1.67 -6.67
CA TRP A 529 17.85 -1.49 -5.43
C TRP A 529 18.16 -0.02 -5.19
N ALA A 530 18.03 0.44 -3.98
CA ALA A 530 18.29 1.82 -3.62
C ALA A 530 19.81 2.11 -3.58
N ARG A 531 20.23 3.25 -4.13
CA ARG A 531 21.64 3.69 -4.09
C ARG A 531 21.90 4.44 -2.79
N LEU A 532 21.92 3.71 -1.67
CA LEU A 532 22.21 4.30 -0.39
C LEU A 532 23.62 4.92 -0.36
N PRO A 533 23.83 6.06 0.33
CA PRO A 533 25.15 6.66 0.51
C PRO A 533 26.14 5.66 1.15
N TYR A 534 27.36 5.59 0.64
CA TYR A 534 28.38 4.67 1.16
C TYR A 534 28.68 4.89 2.65
N ASP A 535 28.64 6.14 3.12
CA ASP A 535 28.85 6.46 4.53
C ASP A 535 27.70 5.92 5.41
N LEU A 536 26.47 5.90 4.90
CA LEU A 536 25.35 5.28 5.58
C LEU A 536 25.53 3.75 5.66
N LEU A 537 25.89 3.11 4.55
CA LEU A 537 26.17 1.67 4.52
C LEU A 537 27.33 1.31 5.47
N ALA A 538 28.35 2.15 5.53
CA ALA A 538 29.48 1.96 6.46
C ALA A 538 29.05 2.07 7.93
N ARG A 539 28.19 3.05 8.29
CA ARG A 539 27.65 3.17 9.65
C ARG A 539 26.76 2.00 10.03
N ILE A 540 25.82 1.60 9.16
CA ILE A 540 24.95 0.43 9.38
C ILE A 540 25.81 -0.82 9.61
N SER A 541 26.79 -1.08 8.74
CA SER A 541 27.68 -2.24 8.86
C SER A 541 28.49 -2.21 10.16
N ALA A 542 29.06 -1.06 10.52
CA ALA A 542 29.84 -0.91 11.74
C ALA A 542 28.98 -1.13 12.98
N ARG A 543 27.78 -0.56 13.03
CA ARG A 543 26.85 -0.76 14.16
C ARG A 543 26.41 -2.21 14.27
N ILE A 544 25.99 -2.86 13.19
CA ILE A 544 25.56 -4.26 13.22
C ILE A 544 26.68 -5.16 13.74
N VAL A 545 27.89 -5.04 13.22
CA VAL A 545 29.03 -5.88 13.63
C VAL A 545 29.43 -5.64 15.10
N ASN A 546 29.29 -4.42 15.60
CA ASN A 546 29.70 -4.08 16.98
C ASN A 546 28.60 -4.28 18.02
N GLU A 547 27.31 -4.13 17.64
CA GLU A 547 26.19 -4.11 18.57
C GLU A 547 25.39 -5.43 18.56
N VAL A 548 25.42 -6.21 17.46
CA VAL A 548 24.64 -7.44 17.30
C VAL A 548 25.53 -8.67 17.51
N PRO A 549 25.33 -9.41 18.62
CA PRO A 549 26.08 -10.63 18.87
C PRO A 549 25.88 -11.69 17.78
N GLY A 550 26.95 -12.36 17.38
CA GLY A 550 26.89 -13.46 16.41
C GLY A 550 26.86 -13.01 14.93
N VAL A 551 27.16 -11.75 14.66
CA VAL A 551 27.32 -11.20 13.29
C VAL A 551 28.72 -10.63 13.11
N ASN A 552 29.41 -11.02 12.04
CA ASN A 552 30.74 -10.49 11.71
C ASN A 552 30.84 -9.96 10.27
N ARG A 553 29.76 -10.00 9.51
CA ARG A 553 29.77 -9.53 8.12
C ARG A 553 28.40 -8.99 7.69
N VAL A 554 28.44 -7.86 6.98
CA VAL A 554 27.26 -7.26 6.35
C VAL A 554 27.51 -7.19 4.85
N VAL A 555 26.49 -7.57 4.05
CA VAL A 555 26.48 -7.45 2.58
C VAL A 555 25.26 -6.66 2.13
N TYR A 556 25.31 -6.05 0.95
CA TYR A 556 24.19 -5.28 0.38
C TYR A 556 23.69 -5.95 -0.91
N ASP A 557 22.40 -6.22 -0.99
CA ASP A 557 21.75 -6.80 -2.16
C ASP A 557 21.45 -5.70 -3.19
N ILE A 558 22.07 -5.82 -4.36
CA ILE A 558 21.98 -4.88 -5.49
C ILE A 558 21.15 -5.44 -6.66
N SER A 559 20.23 -6.37 -6.38
CA SER A 559 19.39 -6.99 -7.40
C SER A 559 18.09 -6.20 -7.64
N SER A 560 17.66 -6.08 -8.90
CA SER A 560 16.38 -5.49 -9.26
C SER A 560 15.26 -6.55 -9.35
N LYS A 561 14.01 -6.12 -9.25
CA LYS A 561 12.84 -6.94 -9.52
C LYS A 561 12.15 -6.47 -10.82
N PRO A 562 11.98 -7.32 -11.83
CA PRO A 562 12.59 -8.64 -11.99
C PRO A 562 14.11 -8.58 -12.20
N PRO A 563 14.88 -9.71 -12.16
CA PRO A 563 14.44 -11.09 -11.95
C PRO A 563 14.29 -11.50 -10.47
N ALA A 564 14.91 -10.76 -9.54
CA ALA A 564 14.77 -11.06 -8.11
C ALA A 564 13.37 -10.63 -7.58
N THR A 565 13.06 -11.04 -6.36
CA THR A 565 11.92 -10.53 -5.57
C THR A 565 12.37 -9.43 -4.61
N ILE A 566 11.44 -8.74 -3.94
CA ILE A 566 11.81 -7.78 -2.88
C ILE A 566 12.24 -8.56 -1.64
N GLU A 567 11.38 -9.45 -1.12
CA GLU A 567 11.74 -10.39 -0.04
C GLU A 567 12.60 -11.52 -0.62
N TRP A 568 13.47 -12.13 0.20
CA TRP A 568 14.34 -13.23 -0.23
C TRP A 568 13.66 -14.62 -0.14
N GLU A 569 12.68 -14.76 0.77
CA GLU A 569 11.85 -15.96 0.91
C GLU A 569 10.37 -15.65 0.69
#